data_94f78e04742855ac690283a6d348fca6
#
_entry.id   94f78e04742855ac690283a6d348fca6
#
_cell.length_a   1.000
_cell.length_b   1.000
_cell.length_c   1.000
_cell.angle_alpha   90.00
_cell.angle_beta   90.00
_cell.angle_gamma   90.00
#
_symmetry.space_group_name_H-M   'P 1'
#
loop_
_entity.id
_entity.type
_entity.pdbx_description
1 polymer ?
#
loop_
_entity_poly.entity_id
_entity_poly.type
_entity_poly.pdbx_seq_one_letter_code
_entity_poly.pdbx_strand_id
1 'polypeptide(L)'
;MTRFARIALIILLYFGALSAIGGGILGTVDNGGGVPLEYLRSTPFTSYLIPSLILGIVIGGTQGAAAILLHRRNAYSSGAATVAGFGMMIWIFVELAIIGYDVLQTLYFGLGALEVLLVLGLMGALGPAVKTSPTQSVTRRQRHR
;
A
#
# COMPACT_ATOMS: atom_id res chain seq x y z
N MET A 1 -14.46 -13.42 8.17
CA MET A 1 -13.87 -12.57 7.12
C MET A 1 -12.56 -11.90 7.55
N THR A 2 -12.47 -11.40 8.76
CA THR A 2 -11.29 -10.64 9.24
C THR A 2 -9.96 -11.41 9.32
N ARG A 3 -9.98 -12.71 9.64
CA ARG A 3 -8.76 -13.53 9.78
C ARG A 3 -8.08 -13.80 8.44
N PHE A 4 -8.87 -14.16 7.44
CA PHE A 4 -8.38 -14.41 6.08
C PHE A 4 -7.82 -13.12 5.45
N ALA A 5 -8.56 -12.02 5.49
CA ALA A 5 -8.13 -10.73 4.95
C ALA A 5 -6.81 -10.26 5.58
N ARG A 6 -6.64 -10.48 6.89
CA ARG A 6 -5.41 -10.15 7.58
C ARG A 6 -4.21 -11.00 7.12
N ILE A 7 -4.40 -12.31 6.97
CA ILE A 7 -3.34 -13.20 6.50
C ILE A 7 -2.96 -12.83 5.06
N ALA A 8 -3.95 -12.62 4.19
CA ALA A 8 -3.72 -12.19 2.83
C ALA A 8 -2.92 -10.87 2.77
N LEU A 9 -3.32 -9.89 3.57
CA LEU A 9 -2.61 -8.60 3.62
C LEU A 9 -1.17 -8.75 4.12
N ILE A 10 -0.91 -9.58 5.14
CA ILE A 10 0.45 -9.85 5.62
C ILE A 10 1.30 -10.47 4.51
N ILE A 11 0.76 -11.43 3.77
CA ILE A 11 1.47 -12.09 2.66
C ILE A 11 1.81 -11.08 1.55
N LEU A 12 0.84 -10.24 1.16
CA LEU A 12 1.03 -9.21 0.13
C LEU A 12 2.10 -8.20 0.55
N LEU A 13 2.05 -7.70 1.78
CA LEU A 13 3.01 -6.74 2.31
C LEU A 13 4.43 -7.32 2.37
N TYR A 14 4.62 -8.57 2.80
CA TYR A 14 5.94 -9.23 2.75
C TYR A 14 6.41 -9.45 1.32
N PHE A 15 5.52 -9.84 0.43
CA PHE A 15 5.86 -9.99 -0.98
C PHE A 15 6.28 -8.65 -1.60
N GLY A 16 5.52 -7.58 -1.35
CA GLY A 16 5.84 -6.22 -1.77
C GLY A 16 7.19 -5.74 -1.23
N ALA A 17 7.46 -5.98 0.07
CA ALA A 17 8.73 -5.63 0.70
C ALA A 17 9.92 -6.34 0.04
N LEU A 18 9.84 -7.66 -0.10
CA LEU A 18 10.91 -8.47 -0.69
C LEU A 18 11.15 -8.10 -2.16
N SER A 19 10.08 -7.89 -2.92
CA SER A 19 10.18 -7.47 -4.33
C SER A 19 10.81 -6.09 -4.47
N ALA A 20 10.36 -5.10 -3.67
CA ALA A 20 10.89 -3.74 -3.73
C ALA A 20 12.34 -3.67 -3.26
N ILE A 21 12.72 -4.39 -2.19
CA ILE A 21 14.11 -4.48 -1.72
C ILE A 21 14.97 -5.17 -2.78
N GLY A 22 14.53 -6.29 -3.33
CA GLY A 22 15.22 -7.02 -4.39
C GLY A 22 15.42 -6.16 -5.64
N GLY A 23 14.38 -5.48 -6.11
CA GLY A 23 14.45 -4.54 -7.24
C GLY A 23 15.38 -3.36 -6.95
N GLY A 24 15.32 -2.81 -5.73
CA GLY A 24 16.22 -1.74 -5.29
C GLY A 24 17.69 -2.17 -5.28
N ILE A 25 18.00 -3.38 -4.81
CA ILE A 25 19.35 -3.93 -4.84
C ILE A 25 19.83 -4.10 -6.29
N LEU A 26 19.04 -4.78 -7.13
CA LEU A 26 19.40 -5.02 -8.54
C LEU A 26 19.58 -3.70 -9.28
N GLY A 27 18.68 -2.75 -9.12
CA GLY A 27 18.79 -1.44 -9.74
C GLY A 27 19.99 -0.62 -9.27
N THR A 28 20.45 -0.83 -8.02
CA THR A 28 21.64 -0.16 -7.48
C THR A 28 22.94 -0.82 -8.00
N VAL A 29 23.01 -2.15 -7.95
CA VAL A 29 24.23 -2.92 -8.30
C VAL A 29 24.48 -2.90 -9.80
N ASP A 30 23.45 -3.02 -10.61
CA ASP A 30 23.51 -3.13 -12.07
C ASP A 30 23.03 -1.86 -12.79
N ASN A 31 22.99 -0.75 -12.06
CA ASN A 31 22.56 0.56 -12.58
C ASN A 31 21.31 0.49 -13.46
N GLY A 32 20.25 -0.11 -12.92
CA GLY A 32 18.96 -0.23 -13.57
C GLY A 32 18.43 -1.66 -13.73
N GLY A 33 19.23 -2.68 -13.39
CA GLY A 33 18.78 -4.08 -13.48
C GLY A 33 18.40 -4.50 -14.91
N GLY A 34 19.15 -3.99 -15.91
CA GLY A 34 18.90 -4.25 -17.32
C GLY A 34 17.98 -3.22 -18.02
N VAL A 35 17.49 -2.21 -17.29
CA VAL A 35 16.70 -1.09 -17.88
C VAL A 35 17.66 -0.10 -18.56
N PRO A 36 17.44 0.26 -19.84
CA PRO A 36 18.31 1.20 -20.57
C PRO A 36 18.39 2.58 -19.92
N LEU A 37 19.60 3.12 -19.79
CA LEU A 37 19.83 4.49 -19.24
C LEU A 37 19.16 5.60 -20.09
N GLU A 38 18.81 5.29 -21.32
CA GLU A 38 18.13 6.21 -22.23
C GLU A 38 16.78 6.73 -21.68
N TYR A 39 16.10 5.93 -20.89
CA TYR A 39 14.83 6.33 -20.24
C TYR A 39 15.02 7.45 -19.21
N LEU A 40 16.23 7.65 -18.70
CA LEU A 40 16.52 8.73 -17.75
C LEU A 40 16.75 10.10 -18.41
N ARG A 41 16.87 10.16 -19.76
CA ARG A 41 17.22 11.42 -20.49
C ARG A 41 16.25 12.57 -20.24
N SER A 42 14.98 12.29 -19.99
CA SER A 42 13.93 13.29 -19.69
C SER A 42 13.70 13.50 -18.19
N THR A 43 14.54 12.92 -17.32
CA THR A 43 14.44 13.00 -15.88
C THR A 43 15.63 13.73 -15.27
N PRO A 44 15.57 14.20 -14.03
CA PRO A 44 16.72 14.80 -13.34
C PRO A 44 17.79 13.78 -12.92
N PHE A 45 17.59 12.48 -13.19
CA PHE A 45 18.50 11.42 -12.77
C PHE A 45 19.51 11.08 -13.86
N THR A 46 20.77 10.94 -13.48
CA THR A 46 21.87 10.50 -14.37
C THR A 46 22.16 9.00 -14.24
N SER A 47 21.57 8.35 -13.25
CA SER A 47 21.68 6.90 -12.98
C SER A 47 20.46 6.40 -12.25
N TYR A 48 20.27 5.07 -12.22
CA TYR A 48 19.18 4.44 -11.47
C TYR A 48 19.45 4.36 -9.96
N LEU A 49 20.58 4.84 -9.46
CA LEU A 49 20.92 4.75 -8.04
C LEU A 49 19.83 5.34 -7.13
N ILE A 50 19.42 6.58 -7.38
CA ILE A 50 18.42 7.26 -6.54
C ILE A 50 17.04 6.58 -6.66
N PRO A 51 16.49 6.34 -7.86
CA PRO A 51 15.24 5.58 -8.00
C PRO A 51 15.28 4.23 -7.29
N SER A 52 16.38 3.49 -7.43
CA SER A 52 16.53 2.16 -6.81
C SER A 52 16.62 2.21 -5.29
N LEU A 53 17.29 3.22 -4.72
CA LEU A 53 17.30 3.45 -3.27
C LEU A 53 15.92 3.82 -2.74
N ILE A 54 15.16 4.64 -3.46
CA ILE A 54 13.79 4.97 -3.09
C ILE A 54 12.93 3.70 -3.11
N LEU A 55 13.01 2.90 -4.18
CA LEU A 55 12.28 1.64 -4.28
C LEU A 55 12.63 0.70 -3.12
N GLY A 56 13.91 0.43 -2.88
CA GLY A 56 14.34 -0.53 -1.86
C GLY A 56 14.09 -0.05 -0.43
N ILE A 57 14.43 1.19 -0.11
CA ILE A 57 14.39 1.73 1.26
C ILE A 57 13.00 2.27 1.57
N VAL A 58 12.43 3.13 0.72
CA VAL A 58 11.16 3.78 1.04
C VAL A 58 10.01 2.82 0.79
N ILE A 59 9.87 2.26 -0.40
CA ILE A 59 8.76 1.36 -0.71
C ILE A 59 8.94 0.02 0.01
N GLY A 60 10.10 -0.62 -0.12
CA GLY A 60 10.38 -1.88 0.58
C GLY A 60 10.33 -1.73 2.10
N GLY A 61 10.85 -0.64 2.64
CA GLY A 61 10.83 -0.34 4.08
C GLY A 61 9.41 -0.11 4.62
N THR A 62 8.58 0.67 3.93
CA THR A 62 7.19 0.89 4.35
C THR A 62 6.36 -0.38 4.28
N GLN A 63 6.52 -1.18 3.24
CA GLN A 63 5.88 -2.49 3.09
C GLN A 63 6.31 -3.45 4.22
N GLY A 64 7.60 -3.56 4.49
CA GLY A 64 8.14 -4.42 5.54
C GLY A 64 7.70 -3.97 6.94
N ALA A 65 7.73 -2.66 7.22
CA ALA A 65 7.26 -2.12 8.49
C ALA A 65 5.76 -2.40 8.70
N ALA A 66 4.93 -2.19 7.68
CA ALA A 66 3.50 -2.48 7.72
C ALA A 66 3.24 -3.99 7.97
N ALA A 67 3.98 -4.87 7.28
CA ALA A 67 3.89 -6.32 7.47
C ALA A 67 4.20 -6.72 8.92
N ILE A 68 5.29 -6.20 9.49
CA ILE A 68 5.70 -6.49 10.87
C ILE A 68 4.67 -5.97 11.87
N LEU A 69 4.20 -4.73 11.71
CA LEU A 69 3.18 -4.14 12.59
C LEU A 69 1.88 -4.93 12.55
N LEU A 70 1.44 -5.35 11.35
CA LEU A 70 0.24 -6.15 11.18
C LEU A 70 0.41 -7.56 11.77
N HIS A 71 1.59 -8.16 11.58
CA HIS A 71 1.94 -9.46 12.16
C HIS A 71 1.89 -9.39 13.68
N ARG A 72 2.45 -8.34 14.30
CA ARG A 72 2.46 -8.12 15.76
C ARG A 72 1.15 -7.58 16.31
N ARG A 73 0.10 -7.42 15.51
CA ARG A 73 -1.21 -6.85 15.94
C ARG A 73 -1.10 -5.46 16.58
N ASN A 74 -0.18 -4.66 16.10
CA ASN A 74 0.03 -3.31 16.61
C ASN A 74 -1.15 -2.39 16.24
N ALA A 75 -1.47 -1.41 17.08
CA ALA A 75 -2.57 -0.46 16.86
C ALA A 75 -2.38 0.38 15.59
N TYR A 76 -1.14 0.67 15.20
CA TYR A 76 -0.81 1.46 14.01
C TYR A 76 -0.78 0.65 12.70
N SER A 77 -1.01 -0.66 12.76
CA SER A 77 -0.86 -1.57 11.61
C SER A 77 -1.73 -1.19 10.41
N SER A 78 -2.99 -0.78 10.64
CA SER A 78 -3.89 -0.38 9.54
C SER A 78 -3.40 0.89 8.86
N GLY A 79 -2.96 1.90 9.62
CA GLY A 79 -2.38 3.12 9.07
C GLY A 79 -1.11 2.85 8.28
N ALA A 80 -0.20 2.03 8.83
CA ALA A 80 1.02 1.64 8.14
C ALA A 80 0.75 0.88 6.84
N ALA A 81 -0.21 -0.06 6.82
CA ALA A 81 -0.58 -0.79 5.63
C ALA A 81 -1.26 0.11 4.57
N THR A 82 -2.04 1.10 5.01
CA THR A 82 -2.60 2.12 4.10
C THR A 82 -1.49 2.93 3.44
N VAL A 83 -0.52 3.40 4.22
CA VAL A 83 0.65 4.14 3.69
C VAL A 83 1.45 3.27 2.72
N ALA A 84 1.67 1.99 3.04
CA ALA A 84 2.39 1.06 2.18
C ALA A 84 1.68 0.84 0.84
N GLY A 85 0.37 0.57 0.84
CA GLY A 85 -0.41 0.36 -0.37
C GLY A 85 -0.47 1.60 -1.27
N PHE A 86 -0.75 2.78 -0.72
CA PHE A 86 -0.70 4.03 -1.48
C PHE A 86 0.71 4.37 -1.95
N GLY A 87 1.73 4.14 -1.12
CA GLY A 87 3.13 4.33 -1.49
C GLY A 87 3.52 3.49 -2.70
N MET A 88 3.13 2.21 -2.72
CA MET A 88 3.32 1.33 -3.88
C MET A 88 2.65 1.89 -5.14
N MET A 89 1.38 2.29 -5.05
CA MET A 89 0.64 2.84 -6.20
C MET A 89 1.29 4.13 -6.72
N ILE A 90 1.68 5.04 -5.83
CA ILE A 90 2.36 6.30 -6.20
C ILE A 90 3.70 5.99 -6.87
N TRP A 91 4.46 5.04 -6.35
CA TRP A 91 5.72 4.63 -6.94
C TRP A 91 5.55 4.12 -8.37
N ILE A 92 4.53 3.31 -8.63
CA ILE A 92 4.22 2.83 -9.98
C ILE A 92 3.96 4.00 -10.95
N PHE A 93 3.27 5.05 -10.52
CA PHE A 93 3.11 6.26 -11.35
C PHE A 93 4.45 6.95 -11.64
N VAL A 94 5.35 6.98 -10.66
CA VAL A 94 6.72 7.53 -10.85
C VAL A 94 7.50 6.68 -11.85
N GLU A 95 7.47 5.35 -11.71
CA GLU A 95 8.11 4.44 -12.67
C GLU A 95 7.55 4.61 -14.09
N LEU A 96 6.22 4.69 -14.21
CA LEU A 96 5.57 4.91 -15.52
C LEU A 96 6.07 6.20 -16.20
N ALA A 97 6.29 7.25 -15.42
CA ALA A 97 6.83 8.52 -15.93
C ALA A 97 8.31 8.42 -16.33
N ILE A 98 9.09 7.54 -15.71
CA ILE A 98 10.53 7.37 -15.95
C ILE A 98 10.81 6.41 -17.11
N ILE A 99 10.26 5.20 -17.04
CA ILE A 99 10.62 4.09 -17.95
C ILE A 99 9.50 3.73 -18.94
N GLY A 100 8.36 4.43 -18.89
CA GLY A 100 7.18 4.08 -19.69
C GLY A 100 6.44 2.87 -19.12
N TYR A 101 5.47 2.35 -19.91
CA TYR A 101 4.60 1.27 -19.46
C TYR A 101 5.26 -0.11 -19.58
N ASP A 102 5.14 -0.90 -18.52
CA ASP A 102 5.43 -2.33 -18.49
C ASP A 102 4.32 -3.08 -17.75
N VAL A 103 4.12 -4.36 -18.08
CA VAL A 103 3.07 -5.20 -17.47
C VAL A 103 3.25 -5.39 -15.96
N LEU A 104 4.50 -5.37 -15.48
CA LEU A 104 4.80 -5.46 -14.04
C LEU A 104 4.22 -4.29 -13.26
N GLN A 105 4.18 -3.10 -13.85
CA GLN A 105 3.56 -1.92 -13.23
C GLN A 105 2.07 -2.13 -12.99
N THR A 106 1.34 -2.74 -13.93
CA THR A 106 -0.07 -3.11 -13.72
C THR A 106 -0.22 -4.09 -12.57
N LEU A 107 0.67 -5.09 -12.48
CA LEU A 107 0.66 -6.07 -11.40
C LEU A 107 0.85 -5.39 -10.03
N TYR A 108 1.91 -4.58 -9.88
CA TYR A 108 2.23 -3.94 -8.60
C TYR A 108 1.24 -2.85 -8.22
N PHE A 109 0.69 -2.13 -9.19
CA PHE A 109 -0.42 -1.22 -8.93
C PHE A 109 -1.64 -1.96 -8.39
N GLY A 110 -1.99 -3.11 -9.02
CA GLY A 110 -3.06 -3.98 -8.54
C GLY A 110 -2.82 -4.52 -7.14
N LEU A 111 -1.56 -4.88 -6.81
CA LEU A 111 -1.17 -5.30 -5.46
C LEU A 111 -1.40 -4.18 -4.44
N GLY A 112 -0.91 -2.96 -4.71
CA GLY A 112 -1.12 -1.81 -3.84
C GLY A 112 -2.60 -1.47 -3.64
N ALA A 113 -3.40 -1.51 -4.71
CA ALA A 113 -4.85 -1.32 -4.63
C ALA A 113 -5.52 -2.41 -3.78
N LEU A 114 -5.13 -3.67 -3.94
CA LEU A 114 -5.65 -4.79 -3.15
C LEU A 114 -5.27 -4.65 -1.66
N GLU A 115 -4.05 -4.20 -1.34
CA GLU A 115 -3.64 -3.90 0.03
C GLU A 115 -4.56 -2.86 0.67
N VAL A 116 -4.83 -1.74 -0.02
CA VAL A 116 -5.74 -0.70 0.46
C VAL A 116 -7.15 -1.24 0.67
N LEU A 117 -7.69 -2.03 -0.28
CA LEU A 117 -9.01 -2.64 -0.15
C LEU A 117 -9.10 -3.59 1.04
N LEU A 118 -8.07 -4.41 1.28
CA LEU A 118 -8.01 -5.31 2.43
C LEU A 118 -7.96 -4.54 3.76
N VAL A 119 -7.20 -3.44 3.81
CA VAL A 119 -7.18 -2.55 4.99
C VAL A 119 -8.56 -1.97 5.26
N LEU A 120 -9.23 -1.42 4.25
CA LEU A 120 -10.59 -0.89 4.38
C LEU A 120 -11.58 -1.96 4.86
N GLY A 121 -11.45 -3.18 4.36
CA GLY A 121 -12.22 -4.33 4.83
C GLY A 121 -11.95 -4.67 6.30
N LEU A 122 -10.69 -4.62 6.74
CA LEU A 122 -10.31 -4.86 8.12
C LEU A 122 -10.79 -3.77 9.08
N MET A 123 -10.84 -2.51 8.60
CA MET A 123 -11.37 -1.37 9.36
C MET A 123 -12.91 -1.35 9.42
N GLY A 124 -13.59 -2.25 8.70
CA GLY A 124 -15.05 -2.28 8.61
C GLY A 124 -15.66 -1.19 7.72
N ALA A 125 -14.83 -0.44 6.98
CA ALA A 125 -15.30 0.65 6.11
C ALA A 125 -16.12 0.14 4.92
N LEU A 126 -16.00 -1.13 4.57
CA LEU A 126 -16.78 -1.79 3.51
C LEU A 126 -18.05 -2.49 4.04
N GLY A 127 -18.38 -2.34 5.34
CA GLY A 127 -19.60 -2.84 5.93
C GLY A 127 -20.84 -2.02 5.53
N PRO A 128 -22.05 -2.59 5.64
CA PRO A 128 -23.27 -1.82 5.41
C PRO A 128 -23.32 -0.65 6.39
N ALA A 129 -23.63 0.56 5.88
CA ALA A 129 -23.80 1.73 6.72
C ALA A 129 -24.84 1.44 7.81
N VAL A 130 -24.44 1.56 9.07
CA VAL A 130 -25.37 1.44 10.20
C VAL A 130 -26.38 2.55 10.04
N LYS A 131 -27.62 2.22 9.64
CA LYS A 131 -28.75 3.15 9.69
C LYS A 131 -28.92 3.51 11.16
N THR A 132 -28.44 4.66 11.56
CA THR A 132 -28.81 5.28 12.83
C THR A 132 -30.30 5.60 12.74
N SER A 133 -31.13 4.73 13.33
CA SER A 133 -32.55 5.05 13.52
C SER A 133 -32.63 6.33 14.34
N PRO A 134 -33.37 7.34 13.87
CA PRO A 134 -33.57 8.54 14.66
C PRO A 134 -34.22 8.13 15.97
N THR A 135 -33.62 8.52 17.05
CA THR A 135 -34.03 8.32 18.42
C THR A 135 -35.53 8.58 18.61
N GLN A 136 -36.30 7.55 18.85
CA GLN A 136 -37.59 7.68 19.48
C GLN A 136 -37.40 8.07 20.95
N SER A 137 -37.03 9.29 21.18
CA SER A 137 -37.09 9.90 22.49
C SER A 137 -37.94 11.14 22.37
N VAL A 138 -39.11 11.06 22.81
CA VAL A 138 -39.99 12.08 23.45
C VAL A 138 -41.45 11.75 23.17
N THR A 139 -42.02 10.82 23.89
CA THR A 139 -43.46 10.86 24.23
C THR A 139 -43.73 9.94 25.43
N ARG A 140 -43.05 10.15 26.53
CA ARG A 140 -43.49 9.53 27.80
C ARG A 140 -43.35 10.49 28.98
N ARG A 141 -43.94 11.71 28.85
CA ARG A 141 -44.06 12.59 29.99
C ARG A 141 -45.30 13.47 29.85
N GLN A 142 -46.50 12.90 29.73
CA GLN A 142 -47.74 13.63 30.06
C GLN A 142 -48.89 12.64 30.28
N ARG A 143 -48.83 11.87 31.35
CA ARG A 143 -50.03 11.24 31.96
C ARG A 143 -49.79 11.07 33.44
N HIS A 144 -49.74 12.16 34.16
CA HIS A 144 -50.11 12.24 35.60
C HIS A 144 -50.27 13.71 35.96
N ARG A 145 -51.45 14.22 35.65
CA ARG A 145 -52.15 15.27 36.41
C ARG A 145 -53.64 15.06 36.29
#